data_18728e9731f33dd334635d13c64e3211
#
_entry.id   18728e9731f33dd334635d13c64e3211
#
_cell.length_a   1.000
_cell.length_b   1.000
_cell.length_c   1.000
_cell.angle_alpha   90.00
_cell.angle_beta   90.00
_cell.angle_gamma   90.00
#
_symmetry.space_group_name_H-M   'P 1'
#
loop_
_entity.id
_entity.type
_entity.pdbx_description
1 polymer ?
#
loop_
_entity_poly.entity_id
_entity_poly.type
_entity_poly.pdbx_seq_one_letter_code
_entity_poly.pdbx_strand_id
1 'polypeptide(L)'
;MSAPTLSEQKAPPPVPSPGTIRSPHRRAAFRQALKRNLTAHGFLIGAVLCFSFFSWYPMVREFFLAFEKREDGETVWAGWSNFTYIFNDPAFWQAWRNTLLFTGLALLLGFVVPFVVALVLNEFRHGRGYLRLLVYLPVMLPPVASVLLFKYFYDPGYGLFNRMLGAVGLPEQQWLQSTDTAMLSVVIAATWMNMGGATLIYLAALQGIPGELYEAAELDGAGILRKIWHVTIPQTRLVLSLMLLMQIIATMQVFVEPFLLTGGAGPEGATLTVVQLIYQYAFTFNNYGSAAALGLVLLVLLAVFSAAYVRLSRASEE
;
A
#
# COMPACT_ATOMS: atom_id res chain seq x y z
N MET A 1 -49.82 -31.40 80.60
CA MET A 1 -49.19 -30.26 79.86
C MET A 1 -47.66 -30.44 80.03
N SER A 2 -47.02 -31.07 79.08
CA SER A 2 -45.60 -31.44 79.12
C SER A 2 -44.83 -30.48 78.24
N ALA A 3 -43.79 -29.83 78.80
CA ALA A 3 -42.90 -28.96 78.08
C ALA A 3 -41.91 -29.78 77.20
N PRO A 4 -41.57 -29.33 76.02
CA PRO A 4 -40.59 -30.02 75.14
C PRO A 4 -39.15 -29.72 75.57
N THR A 5 -38.32 -30.75 75.57
CA THR A 5 -36.92 -30.80 75.89
C THR A 5 -36.10 -30.09 74.81
N LEU A 6 -35.16 -29.23 75.24
CA LEU A 6 -34.14 -28.54 74.37
C LEU A 6 -33.18 -29.57 73.76
N SER A 7 -33.12 -29.62 72.46
CA SER A 7 -32.18 -30.43 71.69
C SER A 7 -30.75 -29.86 71.76
N GLU A 8 -29.80 -30.69 72.13
CA GLU A 8 -28.34 -30.44 72.14
C GLU A 8 -27.84 -29.93 70.76
N GLN A 9 -27.39 -28.73 70.73
CA GLN A 9 -26.79 -28.12 69.58
C GLN A 9 -25.32 -28.59 69.48
N LYS A 10 -25.08 -29.52 68.56
CA LYS A 10 -23.77 -30.11 68.28
C LYS A 10 -22.84 -29.01 67.74
N ALA A 11 -21.73 -28.78 68.41
CA ALA A 11 -20.72 -27.82 67.99
C ALA A 11 -20.15 -28.12 66.55
N PRO A 12 -19.89 -27.11 65.72
CA PRO A 12 -19.35 -27.32 64.41
C PRO A 12 -17.91 -27.87 64.51
N PRO A 13 -17.48 -28.71 63.53
CA PRO A 13 -16.15 -29.28 63.53
C PRO A 13 -15.07 -28.18 63.35
N PRO A 14 -13.87 -28.38 63.91
CA PRO A 14 -12.79 -27.39 63.85
C PRO A 14 -12.36 -27.14 62.41
N VAL A 15 -12.23 -25.87 62.06
CA VAL A 15 -11.72 -25.40 60.77
C VAL A 15 -10.26 -25.86 60.63
N PRO A 16 -9.89 -26.59 59.57
CA PRO A 16 -8.51 -27.01 59.38
C PRO A 16 -7.59 -25.78 59.13
N SER A 17 -6.50 -25.73 59.86
CA SER A 17 -5.46 -24.73 59.72
C SER A 17 -4.93 -24.66 58.27
N PRO A 18 -4.57 -23.48 57.75
CA PRO A 18 -4.02 -23.36 56.39
C PRO A 18 -2.63 -23.96 56.35
N GLY A 19 -2.56 -25.28 56.27
CA GLY A 19 -1.35 -26.02 55.95
C GLY A 19 -0.92 -25.70 54.52
N THR A 20 0.27 -25.20 54.32
CA THR A 20 0.95 -24.92 53.09
C THR A 20 1.05 -26.14 52.17
N ILE A 21 -0.05 -26.46 51.47
CA ILE A 21 -0.01 -27.45 50.41
C ILE A 21 0.71 -26.80 49.22
N ARG A 22 2.04 -26.95 49.16
CA ARG A 22 2.82 -26.71 47.96
C ARG A 22 2.43 -27.79 46.95
N SER A 23 1.38 -27.51 46.19
CA SER A 23 0.84 -28.46 45.20
C SER A 23 1.88 -28.76 44.11
N PRO A 24 2.19 -30.03 43.81
CA PRO A 24 3.10 -30.44 42.75
C PRO A 24 2.65 -29.93 41.35
N HIS A 25 1.39 -29.59 41.20
CA HIS A 25 0.81 -29.02 39.97
C HIS A 25 1.36 -27.64 39.61
N ARG A 26 1.78 -26.80 40.56
CA ARG A 26 2.37 -25.48 40.28
C ARG A 26 3.72 -25.57 39.56
N ARG A 27 4.57 -26.54 39.94
CA ARG A 27 5.87 -26.78 39.28
C ARG A 27 5.72 -27.38 37.91
N ALA A 28 4.76 -28.28 37.68
CA ALA A 28 4.46 -28.85 36.38
C ALA A 28 3.87 -27.78 35.41
N ALA A 29 2.94 -26.98 35.89
CA ALA A 29 2.36 -25.87 35.14
C ALA A 29 3.41 -24.81 34.77
N PHE A 30 4.32 -24.47 35.69
CA PHE A 30 5.43 -23.55 35.41
C PHE A 30 6.41 -24.11 34.36
N ARG A 31 6.79 -25.40 34.47
CA ARG A 31 7.65 -26.06 33.47
C ARG A 31 6.97 -26.13 32.09
N GLN A 32 5.66 -26.37 32.04
CA GLN A 32 4.90 -26.43 30.80
C GLN A 32 4.74 -25.04 30.16
N ALA A 33 4.50 -24.02 30.99
CA ALA A 33 4.50 -22.61 30.55
C ALA A 33 5.89 -22.19 30.04
N LEU A 34 6.97 -22.58 30.76
CA LEU A 34 8.33 -22.29 30.34
C LEU A 34 8.70 -22.98 29.03
N LYS A 35 8.35 -24.26 28.85
CA LYS A 35 8.56 -24.97 27.56
C LYS A 35 7.78 -24.33 26.43
N ARG A 36 6.50 -23.98 26.63
CA ARG A 36 5.67 -23.30 25.64
C ARG A 36 6.27 -21.94 25.25
N ASN A 37 6.73 -21.17 26.25
CA ASN A 37 7.37 -19.89 26.02
C ASN A 37 8.72 -20.06 25.28
N LEU A 38 9.55 -21.04 25.65
CA LEU A 38 10.80 -21.36 24.96
C LEU A 38 10.57 -21.75 23.49
N THR A 39 9.56 -22.56 23.22
CA THR A 39 9.19 -22.93 21.84
C THR A 39 8.71 -21.69 21.05
N ALA A 40 7.84 -20.86 21.66
CA ALA A 40 7.39 -19.61 21.03
C ALA A 40 8.56 -18.63 20.78
N HIS A 41 9.47 -18.49 21.75
CA HIS A 41 10.67 -17.66 21.56
C HIS A 41 11.64 -18.26 20.51
N GLY A 42 11.72 -19.60 20.40
CA GLY A 42 12.50 -20.27 19.37
C GLY A 42 12.02 -19.91 17.94
N PHE A 43 10.70 -19.91 17.71
CA PHE A 43 10.13 -19.43 16.44
C PHE A 43 10.35 -17.93 16.23
N LEU A 44 10.20 -17.10 17.28
CA LEU A 44 10.47 -15.67 17.22
C LEU A 44 11.94 -15.37 16.90
N ILE A 45 12.88 -16.10 17.46
CA ILE A 45 14.33 -15.92 17.19
C ILE A 45 14.62 -16.14 15.71
N GLY A 46 14.06 -17.18 15.09
CA GLY A 46 14.20 -17.44 13.65
C GLY A 46 13.68 -16.27 12.81
N ALA A 47 12.49 -15.79 13.11
CA ALA A 47 11.91 -14.62 12.43
C ALA A 47 12.75 -13.35 12.64
N VAL A 48 13.14 -13.07 13.89
CA VAL A 48 13.98 -11.90 14.23
C VAL A 48 15.32 -11.96 13.50
N LEU A 49 15.98 -13.10 13.45
CA LEU A 49 17.24 -13.27 12.71
C LEU A 49 17.04 -13.03 11.20
N CYS A 50 15.99 -13.58 10.59
CA CYS A 50 15.67 -13.31 9.19
C CYS A 50 15.44 -11.82 8.95
N PHE A 51 14.60 -11.17 9.74
CA PHE A 51 14.36 -9.73 9.60
C PHE A 51 15.62 -8.90 9.86
N SER A 52 16.43 -9.26 10.85
CA SER A 52 17.68 -8.56 11.14
C SER A 52 18.65 -8.62 9.96
N PHE A 53 18.80 -9.78 9.34
CA PHE A 53 19.78 -9.99 8.27
C PHE A 53 19.29 -9.47 6.91
N PHE A 54 18.01 -9.69 6.57
CA PHE A 54 17.49 -9.40 5.24
C PHE A 54 16.74 -8.06 5.13
N SER A 55 16.37 -7.44 6.26
CA SER A 55 15.67 -6.16 6.26
C SER A 55 16.41 -5.08 7.05
N TRP A 56 16.66 -5.30 8.33
CA TRP A 56 17.22 -4.23 9.19
C TRP A 56 18.66 -3.91 8.86
N TYR A 57 19.51 -4.92 8.66
CA TYR A 57 20.91 -4.69 8.30
C TYR A 57 21.06 -3.91 6.98
N PRO A 58 20.40 -4.30 5.85
CA PRO A 58 20.45 -3.50 4.63
C PRO A 58 19.95 -2.07 4.81
N MET A 59 18.84 -1.86 5.54
CA MET A 59 18.31 -0.50 5.82
C MET A 59 19.30 0.37 6.58
N VAL A 60 19.91 -0.19 7.63
CA VAL A 60 20.95 0.53 8.41
C VAL A 60 22.17 0.78 7.54
N ARG A 61 22.58 -0.17 6.72
CA ARG A 61 23.73 -0.02 5.81
C ARG A 61 23.47 1.04 4.73
N GLU A 62 22.27 1.08 4.16
CA GLU A 62 21.84 2.11 3.21
C GLU A 62 21.93 3.50 3.83
N PHE A 63 21.50 3.65 5.10
CA PHE A 63 21.63 4.93 5.81
C PHE A 63 23.09 5.40 5.85
N PHE A 64 24.04 4.55 6.23
CA PHE A 64 25.46 4.92 6.24
C PHE A 64 26.01 5.17 4.82
N LEU A 65 25.58 4.37 3.86
CA LEU A 65 26.02 4.49 2.46
C LEU A 65 25.68 5.85 1.84
N ALA A 66 24.59 6.50 2.29
CA ALA A 66 24.24 7.85 1.84
C ALA A 66 25.29 8.90 2.22
N PHE A 67 26.13 8.65 3.23
CA PHE A 67 27.19 9.53 3.70
C PHE A 67 28.60 9.04 3.31
N GLU A 68 28.67 7.97 2.53
CA GLU A 68 29.91 7.37 2.04
C GLU A 68 30.02 7.52 0.54
N LYS A 69 31.26 7.59 0.00
CA LYS A 69 31.55 7.47 -1.42
C LYS A 69 32.67 6.46 -1.65
N ARG A 70 32.72 5.93 -2.86
CA ARG A 70 33.82 5.07 -3.27
C ARG A 70 34.88 5.91 -4.00
N GLU A 71 36.10 5.87 -3.49
CA GLU A 71 37.23 6.60 -4.02
C GLU A 71 38.42 5.62 -4.09
N ASP A 72 39.05 5.47 -5.25
CA ASP A 72 40.16 4.54 -5.49
C ASP A 72 39.96 3.09 -5.01
N GLY A 73 38.70 2.63 -5.06
CA GLY A 73 38.31 1.28 -4.64
C GLY A 73 37.97 1.15 -3.14
N GLU A 74 38.26 2.14 -2.34
CA GLU A 74 37.94 2.19 -0.91
C GLU A 74 36.65 2.99 -0.63
N THR A 75 35.98 2.65 0.47
CA THR A 75 34.82 3.39 0.94
C THR A 75 35.29 4.44 1.95
N VAL A 76 35.10 5.71 1.60
CA VAL A 76 35.46 6.84 2.45
C VAL A 76 34.24 7.62 2.90
N TRP A 77 34.34 8.24 4.07
CA TRP A 77 33.25 9.09 4.57
C TRP A 77 33.17 10.38 3.76
N ALA A 78 32.03 10.63 3.13
CA ALA A 78 31.79 11.75 2.22
C ALA A 78 30.92 12.86 2.84
N GLY A 79 30.42 12.65 4.07
CA GLY A 79 29.51 13.60 4.71
C GLY A 79 28.29 13.90 3.84
N TRP A 80 28.01 15.17 3.57
CA TRP A 80 26.86 15.61 2.78
C TRP A 80 27.10 15.67 1.27
N SER A 81 28.24 15.22 0.76
CA SER A 81 28.60 15.39 -0.67
C SER A 81 27.63 14.69 -1.63
N ASN A 82 27.11 13.50 -1.26
CA ASN A 82 26.13 12.81 -2.09
C ASN A 82 24.82 13.59 -2.20
N PHE A 83 24.37 14.22 -1.10
CA PHE A 83 23.19 15.07 -1.11
C PHE A 83 23.41 16.32 -1.96
N THR A 84 24.55 16.98 -1.82
CA THR A 84 24.92 18.12 -2.67
C THR A 84 24.96 17.72 -4.14
N TYR A 85 25.51 16.55 -4.46
CA TYR A 85 25.56 16.02 -5.82
C TYR A 85 24.15 15.85 -6.40
N ILE A 86 23.25 15.13 -5.71
CA ILE A 86 21.91 14.88 -6.22
C ILE A 86 21.08 16.15 -6.36
N PHE A 87 21.19 17.12 -5.44
CA PHE A 87 20.43 18.38 -5.53
C PHE A 87 20.91 19.30 -6.67
N ASN A 88 22.15 19.15 -7.10
CA ASN A 88 22.69 19.89 -8.26
C ASN A 88 22.47 19.14 -9.58
N ASP A 89 22.01 17.89 -9.56
CA ASP A 89 21.68 17.15 -10.78
C ASP A 89 20.30 17.59 -11.32
N PRO A 90 20.21 18.10 -12.56
CA PRO A 90 18.93 18.42 -13.19
C PRO A 90 17.95 17.23 -13.23
N ALA A 91 18.46 15.99 -13.33
CA ALA A 91 17.65 14.77 -13.35
C ALA A 91 16.88 14.58 -12.03
N PHE A 92 17.42 15.07 -10.91
CA PHE A 92 16.72 15.04 -9.61
C PHE A 92 15.39 15.79 -9.67
N TRP A 93 15.40 17.01 -10.15
CA TRP A 93 14.20 17.85 -10.21
C TRP A 93 13.20 17.34 -11.26
N GLN A 94 13.71 16.83 -12.38
CA GLN A 94 12.89 16.19 -13.40
C GLN A 94 12.18 14.94 -12.83
N ALA A 95 12.91 14.07 -12.14
CA ALA A 95 12.36 12.86 -11.53
C ALA A 95 11.28 13.19 -10.47
N TRP A 96 11.51 14.19 -9.63
CA TRP A 96 10.50 14.64 -8.66
C TRP A 96 9.25 15.20 -9.32
N ARG A 97 9.42 16.09 -10.31
CA ARG A 97 8.29 16.63 -11.07
C ARG A 97 7.46 15.51 -11.71
N ASN A 98 8.12 14.55 -12.34
CA ASN A 98 7.46 13.43 -13.02
C ASN A 98 6.76 12.50 -12.00
N THR A 99 7.39 12.23 -10.85
CA THR A 99 6.77 11.41 -9.79
C THR A 99 5.53 12.10 -9.23
N LEU A 100 5.58 13.40 -9.00
CA LEU A 100 4.41 14.15 -8.55
C LEU A 100 3.31 14.20 -9.61
N LEU A 101 3.67 14.38 -10.88
CA LEU A 101 2.72 14.32 -11.99
C LEU A 101 2.07 12.94 -12.09
N PHE A 102 2.88 11.86 -12.04
CA PHE A 102 2.38 10.50 -12.01
C PHE A 102 1.41 10.29 -10.83
N THR A 103 1.82 10.70 -9.63
CA THR A 103 0.99 10.58 -8.42
C THR A 103 -0.32 11.34 -8.58
N GLY A 104 -0.30 12.57 -9.05
CA GLY A 104 -1.51 13.37 -9.29
C GLY A 104 -2.48 12.72 -10.29
N LEU A 105 -1.95 12.25 -11.42
CA LEU A 105 -2.76 11.54 -12.42
C LEU A 105 -3.26 10.18 -11.90
N ALA A 106 -2.43 9.46 -11.15
CA ALA A 106 -2.80 8.18 -10.56
C ALA A 106 -3.81 8.34 -9.39
N LEU A 107 -3.82 9.47 -8.69
CA LEU A 107 -4.89 9.78 -7.74
C LEU A 107 -6.21 10.07 -8.47
N LEU A 108 -6.16 10.74 -9.61
CA LEU A 108 -7.36 11.01 -10.39
C LEU A 108 -7.94 9.73 -11.00
N LEU A 109 -7.11 8.89 -11.61
CA LEU A 109 -7.54 7.68 -12.30
C LEU A 109 -7.52 6.45 -11.40
N GLY A 110 -6.38 6.15 -10.79
CA GLY A 110 -6.17 4.91 -10.02
C GLY A 110 -6.88 4.87 -8.66
N PHE A 111 -7.35 6.01 -8.14
CA PHE A 111 -8.19 6.06 -6.94
C PHE A 111 -9.67 6.11 -7.29
N VAL A 112 -10.06 6.97 -8.26
CA VAL A 112 -11.47 7.19 -8.60
C VAL A 112 -12.05 6.03 -9.41
N VAL A 113 -11.33 5.53 -10.43
CA VAL A 113 -11.85 4.47 -11.31
C VAL A 113 -12.19 3.19 -10.55
N PRO A 114 -11.32 2.63 -9.67
CA PRO A 114 -11.65 1.46 -8.88
C PRO A 114 -12.85 1.66 -7.97
N PHE A 115 -13.02 2.86 -7.39
CA PHE A 115 -14.17 3.19 -6.56
C PHE A 115 -15.47 3.21 -7.37
N VAL A 116 -15.47 3.85 -8.55
CA VAL A 116 -16.62 3.86 -9.46
C VAL A 116 -16.96 2.44 -9.92
N VAL A 117 -15.95 1.64 -10.28
CA VAL A 117 -16.16 0.23 -10.66
C VAL A 117 -16.75 -0.56 -9.49
N ALA A 118 -16.32 -0.33 -8.25
CA ALA A 118 -16.89 -0.97 -7.07
C ALA A 118 -18.36 -0.58 -6.85
N LEU A 119 -18.72 0.70 -7.04
CA LEU A 119 -20.10 1.19 -6.99
C LEU A 119 -20.97 0.46 -8.02
N VAL A 120 -20.52 0.40 -9.28
CA VAL A 120 -21.22 -0.31 -10.34
C VAL A 120 -21.37 -1.79 -10.01
N LEU A 121 -20.31 -2.47 -9.58
CA LEU A 121 -20.36 -3.88 -9.18
C LEU A 121 -21.30 -4.13 -8.00
N ASN A 122 -21.47 -3.16 -7.11
CA ASN A 122 -22.36 -3.28 -5.97
C ASN A 122 -23.84 -3.30 -6.38
N GLU A 123 -24.21 -2.62 -7.46
CA GLU A 123 -25.58 -2.59 -7.99
C GLU A 123 -25.98 -3.88 -8.73
N PHE A 124 -25.03 -4.63 -9.28
CA PHE A 124 -25.34 -5.87 -9.98
C PHE A 124 -25.85 -6.96 -9.02
N ARG A 125 -27.06 -7.47 -9.25
CA ARG A 125 -27.61 -8.59 -8.46
C ARG A 125 -27.20 -9.95 -9.01
N HIS A 126 -27.07 -10.08 -10.34
CA HIS A 126 -26.73 -11.33 -11.03
C HIS A 126 -25.32 -11.25 -11.66
N GLY A 127 -24.60 -12.36 -11.68
CA GLY A 127 -23.27 -12.40 -12.31
C GLY A 127 -22.12 -11.71 -11.55
N ARG A 128 -22.33 -11.27 -10.31
CA ARG A 128 -21.31 -10.58 -9.49
C ARG A 128 -19.99 -11.31 -9.43
N GLY A 129 -19.99 -12.64 -9.30
CA GLY A 129 -18.77 -13.44 -9.23
C GLY A 129 -17.94 -13.35 -10.51
N TYR A 130 -18.60 -13.44 -11.66
CA TYR A 130 -17.96 -13.33 -12.95
C TYR A 130 -17.38 -11.92 -13.20
N LEU A 131 -18.17 -10.88 -12.90
CA LEU A 131 -17.68 -9.49 -13.03
C LEU A 131 -16.50 -9.19 -12.10
N ARG A 132 -16.53 -9.70 -10.85
CA ARG A 132 -15.39 -9.60 -9.93
C ARG A 132 -14.14 -10.28 -10.50
N LEU A 133 -14.31 -11.46 -11.10
CA LEU A 133 -13.19 -12.17 -11.72
C LEU A 133 -12.60 -11.35 -12.87
N LEU A 134 -13.43 -10.78 -13.74
CA LEU A 134 -12.96 -9.95 -14.87
C LEU A 134 -12.20 -8.71 -14.41
N VAL A 135 -12.69 -8.02 -13.38
CA VAL A 135 -12.04 -6.82 -12.83
C VAL A 135 -10.72 -7.17 -12.09
N TYR A 136 -10.65 -8.35 -11.48
CA TYR A 136 -9.47 -8.80 -10.76
C TYR A 136 -8.43 -9.49 -11.65
N LEU A 137 -8.84 -9.97 -12.83
CA LEU A 137 -7.97 -10.69 -13.76
C LEU A 137 -6.68 -9.94 -14.11
N PRO A 138 -6.66 -8.60 -14.35
CA PRO A 138 -5.42 -7.87 -14.63
C PRO A 138 -4.36 -8.03 -13.52
N VAL A 139 -4.78 -7.99 -12.26
CA VAL A 139 -3.89 -8.13 -11.10
C VAL A 139 -3.24 -9.53 -11.02
N MET A 140 -3.89 -10.54 -11.58
CA MET A 140 -3.37 -11.91 -11.62
C MET A 140 -2.33 -12.14 -12.72
N LEU A 141 -2.27 -11.25 -13.70
CA LEU A 141 -1.30 -11.36 -14.79
C LEU A 141 0.10 -10.98 -14.31
N PRO A 142 1.15 -11.71 -14.76
CA PRO A 142 2.51 -11.26 -14.52
C PRO A 142 2.73 -9.84 -15.06
N PRO A 143 3.36 -8.93 -14.30
CA PRO A 143 3.53 -7.52 -14.71
C PRO A 143 4.14 -7.34 -16.11
N VAL A 144 5.14 -8.17 -16.45
CA VAL A 144 5.78 -8.12 -17.76
C VAL A 144 4.80 -8.46 -18.89
N ALA A 145 3.91 -9.43 -18.70
CA ALA A 145 2.90 -9.79 -19.70
C ALA A 145 1.92 -8.65 -19.93
N SER A 146 1.45 -8.00 -18.86
CA SER A 146 0.59 -6.82 -18.95
C SER A 146 1.27 -5.66 -19.65
N VAL A 147 2.55 -5.43 -19.37
CA VAL A 147 3.35 -4.40 -20.06
C VAL A 147 3.46 -4.69 -21.56
N LEU A 148 3.77 -5.93 -21.94
CA LEU A 148 3.85 -6.31 -23.36
C LEU A 148 2.51 -6.12 -24.08
N LEU A 149 1.39 -6.45 -23.40
CA LEU A 149 0.06 -6.22 -23.92
C LEU A 149 -0.18 -4.71 -24.18
N PHE A 150 0.16 -3.86 -23.22
CA PHE A 150 -0.01 -2.41 -23.38
C PHE A 150 0.97 -1.82 -24.41
N LYS A 151 2.21 -2.32 -24.53
CA LYS A 151 3.10 -1.92 -25.62
C LYS A 151 2.50 -2.20 -27.00
N TYR A 152 1.84 -3.36 -27.13
CA TYR A 152 1.10 -3.68 -28.36
C TYR A 152 -0.09 -2.75 -28.58
N PHE A 153 -0.88 -2.45 -27.53
CA PHE A 153 -2.03 -1.54 -27.65
C PHE A 153 -1.63 -0.11 -28.00
N TYR A 154 -0.49 0.36 -27.46
CA TYR A 154 0.06 1.70 -27.70
C TYR A 154 0.94 1.81 -28.94
N ASP A 155 1.13 0.75 -29.73
CA ASP A 155 1.93 0.85 -30.94
C ASP A 155 1.32 1.88 -31.91
N PRO A 156 2.12 2.89 -32.37
CA PRO A 156 1.58 3.94 -33.24
C PRO A 156 1.05 3.44 -34.59
N GLY A 157 1.67 2.38 -35.17
CA GLY A 157 1.33 1.92 -36.52
C GLY A 157 0.18 0.90 -36.56
N TYR A 158 0.20 -0.08 -35.64
CA TYR A 158 -0.78 -1.18 -35.65
C TYR A 158 -1.54 -1.37 -34.32
N GLY A 159 -1.29 -0.50 -33.36
CA GLY A 159 -1.86 -0.62 -32.01
C GLY A 159 -3.38 -0.48 -31.98
N LEU A 160 -3.98 -1.16 -31.00
CA LEU A 160 -5.43 -1.18 -30.82
C LEU A 160 -6.01 0.23 -30.61
N PHE A 161 -5.33 1.05 -29.78
CA PHE A 161 -5.88 2.35 -29.42
C PHE A 161 -5.90 3.34 -30.59
N ASN A 162 -4.88 3.35 -31.46
CA ASN A 162 -4.93 4.17 -32.66
C ASN A 162 -5.96 3.68 -33.69
N ARG A 163 -6.20 2.37 -33.80
CA ARG A 163 -7.31 1.84 -34.59
C ARG A 163 -8.67 2.29 -34.07
N MET A 164 -8.84 2.31 -32.74
CA MET A 164 -10.08 2.81 -32.12
C MET A 164 -10.23 4.32 -32.33
N LEU A 165 -9.18 5.11 -32.20
CA LEU A 165 -9.21 6.55 -32.49
C LEU A 165 -9.57 6.82 -33.96
N GLY A 166 -8.93 6.11 -34.90
CA GLY A 166 -9.21 6.22 -36.32
C GLY A 166 -10.64 5.85 -36.67
N ALA A 167 -11.24 4.83 -36.01
CA ALA A 167 -12.63 4.45 -36.22
C ALA A 167 -13.67 5.54 -35.85
N VAL A 168 -13.30 6.47 -34.94
CA VAL A 168 -14.11 7.62 -34.53
C VAL A 168 -13.62 8.94 -35.13
N GLY A 169 -12.66 8.89 -36.07
CA GLY A 169 -12.15 10.06 -36.78
C GLY A 169 -11.20 10.95 -35.95
N LEU A 170 -10.63 10.42 -34.86
CA LEU A 170 -9.64 11.14 -34.08
C LEU A 170 -8.22 10.88 -34.58
N PRO A 171 -7.29 11.84 -34.42
CA PRO A 171 -5.90 11.70 -34.87
C PRO A 171 -5.16 10.62 -34.07
N GLU A 172 -4.25 9.93 -34.78
CA GLU A 172 -3.35 8.97 -34.16
C GLU A 172 -2.43 9.64 -33.12
N GLN A 173 -2.11 8.91 -32.06
CA GLN A 173 -1.26 9.36 -30.97
C GLN A 173 0.04 8.56 -30.93
N GLN A 174 1.12 9.22 -30.51
CA GLN A 174 2.41 8.56 -30.31
C GLN A 174 2.52 7.86 -28.95
N TRP A 175 1.49 7.93 -28.13
CA TRP A 175 1.36 7.30 -26.82
C TRP A 175 2.66 7.35 -26.00
N LEU A 176 3.47 6.27 -26.01
CA LEU A 176 4.70 6.12 -25.22
C LEU A 176 5.91 6.86 -25.83
N GLN A 177 5.82 7.33 -27.07
CA GLN A 177 6.94 7.93 -27.82
C GLN A 177 6.90 9.47 -27.83
N SER A 178 5.85 10.09 -27.28
CA SER A 178 5.74 11.54 -27.13
C SER A 178 5.88 11.96 -25.67
N THR A 179 6.59 13.04 -25.42
CA THR A 179 6.72 13.66 -24.09
C THR A 179 5.37 14.05 -23.49
N ASP A 180 4.40 14.44 -24.33
CA ASP A 180 3.08 14.91 -23.89
C ASP A 180 2.14 13.79 -23.46
N THR A 181 2.27 12.61 -24.09
CA THR A 181 1.33 11.50 -23.88
C THR A 181 1.90 10.36 -23.06
N ALA A 182 3.24 10.22 -22.98
CA ALA A 182 3.88 9.07 -22.35
C ALA A 182 3.46 8.88 -20.88
N MET A 183 3.49 9.95 -20.08
CA MET A 183 3.13 9.86 -18.66
C MET A 183 1.68 9.42 -18.46
N LEU A 184 0.73 10.02 -19.18
CA LEU A 184 -0.69 9.65 -19.10
C LEU A 184 -0.90 8.21 -19.56
N SER A 185 -0.23 7.78 -20.63
CA SER A 185 -0.30 6.40 -21.13
C SER A 185 0.18 5.39 -20.08
N VAL A 186 1.28 5.71 -19.40
CA VAL A 186 1.78 4.88 -18.28
C VAL A 186 0.77 4.80 -17.14
N VAL A 187 0.15 5.93 -16.75
CA VAL A 187 -0.85 5.97 -15.68
C VAL A 187 -2.09 5.16 -16.04
N ILE A 188 -2.58 5.24 -17.28
CA ILE A 188 -3.73 4.45 -17.75
C ILE A 188 -3.42 2.95 -17.64
N ALA A 189 -2.26 2.52 -18.13
CA ALA A 189 -1.83 1.13 -18.06
C ALA A 189 -1.69 0.67 -16.59
N ALA A 190 -1.00 1.45 -15.76
CA ALA A 190 -0.82 1.18 -14.34
C ALA A 190 -2.17 1.08 -13.60
N THR A 191 -3.11 1.97 -13.92
CA THR A 191 -4.47 1.94 -13.34
C THR A 191 -5.16 0.62 -13.68
N TRP A 192 -5.16 0.21 -14.96
CA TRP A 192 -5.78 -1.05 -15.37
C TRP A 192 -5.12 -2.27 -14.70
N MET A 193 -3.79 -2.29 -14.62
CA MET A 193 -3.03 -3.38 -14.01
C MET A 193 -3.31 -3.54 -12.51
N ASN A 194 -3.54 -2.45 -11.79
CA ASN A 194 -3.61 -2.44 -10.32
C ASN A 194 -5.03 -2.24 -9.76
N MET A 195 -6.01 -1.82 -10.56
CA MET A 195 -7.34 -1.44 -10.06
C MET A 195 -8.13 -2.56 -9.39
N GLY A 196 -7.87 -3.82 -9.76
CA GLY A 196 -8.66 -4.97 -9.28
C GLY A 196 -8.63 -5.12 -7.76
N GLY A 197 -7.44 -5.02 -7.15
CA GLY A 197 -7.28 -5.11 -5.70
C GLY A 197 -8.01 -4.00 -4.96
N ALA A 198 -7.83 -2.76 -5.39
CA ALA A 198 -8.52 -1.60 -4.82
C ALA A 198 -10.05 -1.71 -4.96
N THR A 199 -10.54 -2.14 -6.13
CA THR A 199 -11.97 -2.35 -6.38
C THR A 199 -12.58 -3.34 -5.40
N LEU A 200 -11.92 -4.46 -5.10
CA LEU A 200 -12.43 -5.46 -4.15
C LEU A 200 -12.49 -4.92 -2.72
N ILE A 201 -11.52 -4.12 -2.29
CA ILE A 201 -11.51 -3.48 -0.97
C ILE A 201 -12.67 -2.47 -0.87
N TYR A 202 -12.86 -1.63 -1.88
CA TYR A 202 -13.99 -0.71 -1.92
C TYR A 202 -15.32 -1.44 -1.93
N LEU A 203 -15.45 -2.50 -2.73
CA LEU A 203 -16.67 -3.31 -2.79
C LEU A 203 -17.01 -3.95 -1.44
N ALA A 204 -16.00 -4.43 -0.70
CA ALA A 204 -16.21 -4.97 0.64
C ALA A 204 -16.70 -3.89 1.62
N ALA A 205 -16.13 -2.68 1.53
CA ALA A 205 -16.58 -1.55 2.35
C ALA A 205 -18.03 -1.14 2.01
N LEU A 206 -18.40 -1.09 0.73
CA LEU A 206 -19.75 -0.79 0.29
C LEU A 206 -20.78 -1.81 0.77
N GLN A 207 -20.41 -3.09 0.79
CA GLN A 207 -21.29 -4.17 1.28
C GLN A 207 -21.47 -4.17 2.80
N GLY A 208 -20.63 -3.45 3.53
CA GLY A 208 -20.78 -3.24 4.97
C GLY A 208 -21.77 -2.14 5.37
N ILE A 209 -22.27 -1.35 4.40
CA ILE A 209 -23.23 -0.27 4.67
C ILE A 209 -24.63 -0.87 4.89
N PRO A 210 -25.33 -0.55 6.00
CA PRO A 210 -26.71 -1.00 6.23
C PRO A 210 -27.65 -0.52 5.12
N GLY A 211 -28.46 -1.43 4.56
CA GLY A 211 -29.40 -1.12 3.48
C GLY A 211 -30.44 -0.06 3.86
N GLU A 212 -30.85 -0.05 5.15
CA GLU A 212 -31.79 0.90 5.73
C GLU A 212 -31.42 2.36 5.48
N LEU A 213 -30.12 2.69 5.41
CA LEU A 213 -29.65 4.04 5.11
C LEU A 213 -29.96 4.46 3.66
N TYR A 214 -29.88 3.51 2.74
CA TYR A 214 -30.24 3.76 1.35
C TYR A 214 -31.76 3.85 1.16
N GLU A 215 -32.54 3.01 1.85
CA GLU A 215 -33.99 3.04 1.84
C GLU A 215 -34.53 4.37 2.41
N ALA A 216 -33.97 4.83 3.55
CA ALA A 216 -34.32 6.12 4.12
C ALA A 216 -34.02 7.27 3.14
N ALA A 217 -32.85 7.27 2.50
CA ALA A 217 -32.49 8.28 1.52
C ALA A 217 -33.41 8.24 0.27
N GLU A 218 -33.90 7.07 -0.13
CA GLU A 218 -34.88 6.93 -1.21
C GLU A 218 -36.25 7.53 -0.83
N LEU A 219 -36.70 7.31 0.39
CA LEU A 219 -37.94 7.91 0.90
C LEU A 219 -37.85 9.43 0.94
N ASP A 220 -36.65 9.99 1.20
CA ASP A 220 -36.39 11.43 1.16
C ASP A 220 -36.20 11.96 -0.30
N GLY A 221 -36.39 11.13 -1.32
CA GLY A 221 -36.27 11.51 -2.74
C GLY A 221 -34.83 11.72 -3.21
N ALA A 222 -33.83 11.13 -2.54
CA ALA A 222 -32.45 11.26 -2.94
C ALA A 222 -32.13 10.44 -4.20
N GLY A 223 -31.69 11.11 -5.26
CA GLY A 223 -31.13 10.46 -6.46
C GLY A 223 -29.76 9.82 -6.21
N ILE A 224 -29.26 9.07 -7.19
CA ILE A 224 -28.00 8.27 -7.09
C ILE A 224 -26.83 9.10 -6.60
N LEU A 225 -26.56 10.26 -7.20
CA LEU A 225 -25.42 11.13 -6.79
C LEU A 225 -25.57 11.62 -5.35
N ARG A 226 -26.79 11.96 -4.91
CA ARG A 226 -27.05 12.40 -3.53
C ARG A 226 -26.82 11.25 -2.56
N LYS A 227 -27.22 10.02 -2.87
CA LYS A 227 -26.90 8.82 -2.06
C LYS A 227 -25.41 8.58 -1.96
N ILE A 228 -24.66 8.71 -3.06
CA ILE A 228 -23.18 8.56 -3.04
C ILE A 228 -22.55 9.59 -2.10
N TRP A 229 -22.89 10.86 -2.21
CA TRP A 229 -22.27 11.94 -1.42
C TRP A 229 -22.67 11.95 0.05
N HIS A 230 -23.93 11.61 0.38
CA HIS A 230 -24.46 11.77 1.74
C HIS A 230 -24.55 10.45 2.51
N VAL A 231 -24.50 9.28 1.84
CA VAL A 231 -24.56 7.97 2.48
C VAL A 231 -23.24 7.21 2.22
N THR A 232 -22.93 6.95 0.96
CA THR A 232 -21.83 6.03 0.61
C THR A 232 -20.47 6.57 1.05
N ILE A 233 -20.09 7.77 0.64
CA ILE A 233 -18.78 8.38 0.98
C ILE A 233 -18.61 8.56 2.49
N PRO A 234 -19.57 9.12 3.26
CA PRO A 234 -19.46 9.23 4.71
C PRO A 234 -19.31 7.89 5.41
N GLN A 235 -20.04 6.87 5.01
CA GLN A 235 -19.99 5.54 5.63
C GLN A 235 -18.68 4.79 5.30
N THR A 236 -18.06 5.07 4.16
CA THR A 236 -16.79 4.44 3.74
C THR A 236 -15.57 5.33 3.97
N ARG A 237 -15.72 6.50 4.59
CA ARG A 237 -14.66 7.51 4.72
C ARG A 237 -13.34 6.96 5.28
N LEU A 238 -13.40 6.06 6.27
CA LEU A 238 -12.20 5.47 6.86
C LEU A 238 -11.44 4.62 5.82
N VAL A 239 -12.16 3.76 5.10
CA VAL A 239 -11.56 2.92 4.05
C VAL A 239 -11.02 3.80 2.91
N LEU A 240 -11.79 4.80 2.45
CA LEU A 240 -11.36 5.73 1.42
C LEU A 240 -10.08 6.48 1.83
N SER A 241 -10.02 6.96 3.07
CA SER A 241 -8.85 7.68 3.57
C SER A 241 -7.61 6.78 3.67
N LEU A 242 -7.76 5.54 4.16
CA LEU A 242 -6.66 4.58 4.20
C LEU A 242 -6.18 4.19 2.78
N MET A 243 -7.10 3.98 1.85
CA MET A 243 -6.77 3.68 0.45
C MET A 243 -6.09 4.86 -0.24
N LEU A 244 -6.50 6.09 0.07
CA LEU A 244 -5.84 7.30 -0.42
C LEU A 244 -4.38 7.38 0.05
N LEU A 245 -4.14 7.15 1.35
CA LEU A 245 -2.78 7.10 1.91
C LEU A 245 -1.92 6.04 1.21
N MET A 246 -2.46 4.82 1.11
CA MET A 246 -1.76 3.71 0.45
C MET A 246 -1.47 4.01 -1.02
N GLN A 247 -2.40 4.62 -1.73
CA GLN A 247 -2.23 5.02 -3.12
C GLN A 247 -1.12 6.05 -3.29
N ILE A 248 -1.06 7.08 -2.44
CA ILE A 248 0.00 8.09 -2.49
C ILE A 248 1.36 7.45 -2.23
N ILE A 249 1.48 6.60 -1.20
CA ILE A 249 2.73 5.92 -0.89
C ILE A 249 3.19 5.03 -2.06
N ALA A 250 2.27 4.26 -2.66
CA ALA A 250 2.58 3.37 -3.77
C ALA A 250 3.00 4.13 -5.03
N THR A 251 2.28 5.21 -5.37
CA THR A 251 2.56 6.00 -6.59
C THR A 251 3.83 6.83 -6.49
N MET A 252 4.19 7.31 -5.29
CA MET A 252 5.46 7.98 -5.05
C MET A 252 6.68 7.04 -5.18
N GLN A 253 6.46 5.73 -5.10
CA GLN A 253 7.48 4.68 -5.24
C GLN A 253 7.37 3.92 -6.57
N VAL A 254 6.62 4.45 -7.54
CA VAL A 254 6.43 3.79 -8.84
C VAL A 254 7.75 3.60 -9.60
N PHE A 255 7.96 2.39 -10.08
CA PHE A 255 9.15 2.01 -10.84
C PHE A 255 8.82 1.12 -12.05
N VAL A 256 8.08 0.03 -11.82
CA VAL A 256 7.94 -1.08 -12.78
C VAL A 256 7.24 -0.63 -14.06
N GLU A 257 6.10 0.02 -13.93
CA GLU A 257 5.27 0.41 -15.06
C GLU A 257 5.97 1.43 -15.96
N PRO A 258 6.46 2.59 -15.46
CA PRO A 258 7.16 3.53 -16.33
C PRO A 258 8.46 2.92 -16.89
N PHE A 259 9.25 2.19 -16.09
CA PHE A 259 10.50 1.58 -16.53
C PHE A 259 10.29 0.58 -17.67
N LEU A 260 9.35 -0.34 -17.53
CA LEU A 260 9.10 -1.38 -18.51
C LEU A 260 8.35 -0.87 -19.74
N LEU A 261 7.33 0.01 -19.58
CA LEU A 261 6.53 0.51 -20.70
C LEU A 261 7.36 1.39 -21.64
N THR A 262 8.14 2.31 -21.09
CA THR A 262 8.89 3.29 -21.90
C THR A 262 10.34 2.87 -22.16
N GLY A 263 10.78 1.73 -21.64
CA GLY A 263 12.14 1.23 -21.79
C GLY A 263 13.18 2.02 -20.99
N GLY A 264 12.74 2.62 -19.86
CA GLY A 264 13.57 3.44 -18.99
C GLY A 264 12.90 4.77 -18.64
N ALA A 265 13.57 5.88 -18.92
CA ALA A 265 13.07 7.22 -18.57
C ALA A 265 12.01 7.79 -19.56
N GLY A 266 11.73 7.09 -20.67
CA GLY A 266 10.84 7.57 -21.73
C GLY A 266 11.49 8.64 -22.63
N PRO A 267 10.70 9.22 -23.57
CA PRO A 267 11.21 10.26 -24.45
C PRO A 267 11.64 11.48 -23.63
N GLU A 268 12.88 11.95 -23.85
CA GLU A 268 13.47 13.11 -23.14
C GLU A 268 13.37 13.05 -21.61
N GLY A 269 13.28 11.84 -21.03
CA GLY A 269 13.12 11.66 -19.59
C GLY A 269 11.70 11.94 -19.07
N ALA A 270 10.67 12.00 -19.94
CA ALA A 270 9.30 12.37 -19.58
C ALA A 270 8.64 11.42 -18.55
N THR A 271 9.16 10.20 -18.42
CA THR A 271 8.66 9.23 -17.45
C THR A 271 9.69 8.82 -16.38
N LEU A 272 10.80 9.56 -16.29
CA LEU A 272 11.81 9.34 -15.25
C LEU A 272 11.21 9.61 -13.88
N THR A 273 11.10 8.59 -13.03
CA THR A 273 10.64 8.72 -11.65
C THR A 273 11.80 8.73 -10.66
N VAL A 274 11.54 9.13 -9.42
CA VAL A 274 12.56 9.14 -8.35
C VAL A 274 13.17 7.76 -8.14
N VAL A 275 12.35 6.70 -8.12
CA VAL A 275 12.86 5.33 -7.93
C VAL A 275 13.66 4.85 -9.16
N GLN A 276 13.29 5.28 -10.36
CA GLN A 276 14.11 5.01 -11.56
C GLN A 276 15.47 5.74 -11.49
N LEU A 277 15.50 6.96 -10.97
CA LEU A 277 16.75 7.70 -10.81
C LEU A 277 17.64 7.06 -9.74
N ILE A 278 17.05 6.55 -8.62
CA ILE A 278 17.78 5.72 -7.64
C ILE A 278 18.40 4.50 -8.34
N TYR A 279 17.62 3.81 -9.16
CA TYR A 279 18.11 2.67 -9.93
C TYR A 279 19.25 3.06 -10.89
N GLN A 280 19.13 4.18 -11.60
CA GLN A 280 20.18 4.66 -12.49
C GLN A 280 21.46 5.00 -11.73
N TYR A 281 21.37 5.72 -10.60
CA TYR A 281 22.55 5.99 -9.77
C TYR A 281 23.21 4.70 -9.28
N ALA A 282 22.44 3.73 -8.79
CA ALA A 282 23.00 2.50 -8.26
C ALA A 282 23.60 1.59 -9.34
N PHE A 283 22.83 1.29 -10.39
CA PHE A 283 23.13 0.20 -11.31
C PHE A 283 23.65 0.65 -12.70
N THR A 284 23.36 1.88 -13.10
CA THR A 284 23.89 2.42 -14.36
C THR A 284 25.19 3.21 -14.15
N PHE A 285 25.20 4.06 -13.11
CA PHE A 285 26.35 4.92 -12.82
C PHE A 285 27.27 4.37 -11.73
N ASN A 286 26.90 3.25 -11.08
CA ASN A 286 27.62 2.65 -9.94
C ASN A 286 27.88 3.63 -8.78
N ASN A 287 27.03 4.65 -8.63
CA ASN A 287 27.10 5.66 -7.59
C ASN A 287 26.12 5.31 -6.46
N TYR A 288 26.49 4.32 -5.65
CA TYR A 288 25.64 3.81 -4.56
C TYR A 288 25.39 4.85 -3.47
N GLY A 289 26.33 5.76 -3.21
CA GLY A 289 26.17 6.82 -2.24
C GLY A 289 25.06 7.81 -2.61
N SER A 290 25.04 8.26 -3.89
CA SER A 290 23.98 9.12 -4.39
C SER A 290 22.63 8.40 -4.48
N ALA A 291 22.60 7.11 -4.85
CA ALA A 291 21.41 6.30 -4.83
C ALA A 291 20.81 6.21 -3.41
N ALA A 292 21.64 5.90 -2.42
CA ALA A 292 21.23 5.82 -1.02
C ALA A 292 20.77 7.19 -0.47
N ALA A 293 21.46 8.29 -0.84
CA ALA A 293 21.07 9.64 -0.45
C ALA A 293 19.67 10.00 -1.00
N LEU A 294 19.39 9.69 -2.27
CA LEU A 294 18.08 9.92 -2.87
C LEU A 294 17.00 9.02 -2.25
N GLY A 295 17.32 7.76 -1.93
CA GLY A 295 16.45 6.84 -1.19
C GLY A 295 16.08 7.39 0.20
N LEU A 296 17.05 7.95 0.94
CA LEU A 296 16.80 8.60 2.23
C LEU A 296 15.91 9.85 2.10
N VAL A 297 16.10 10.67 1.07
CA VAL A 297 15.24 11.83 0.79
C VAL A 297 13.79 11.37 0.58
N LEU A 298 13.59 10.32 -0.24
CA LEU A 298 12.26 9.74 -0.48
C LEU A 298 11.66 9.16 0.80
N LEU A 299 12.45 8.41 1.58
CA LEU A 299 12.03 7.83 2.86
C LEU A 299 11.54 8.91 3.84
N VAL A 300 12.33 9.97 4.04
CA VAL A 300 12.00 11.07 4.96
C VAL A 300 10.72 11.78 4.50
N LEU A 301 10.58 12.05 3.21
CA LEU A 301 9.39 12.67 2.65
C LEU A 301 8.14 11.82 2.92
N LEU A 302 8.19 10.52 2.62
CA LEU A 302 7.07 9.62 2.84
C LEU A 302 6.75 9.42 4.32
N ALA A 303 7.77 9.39 5.19
CA ALA A 303 7.58 9.28 6.63
C ALA A 303 6.90 10.54 7.21
N VAL A 304 7.35 11.72 6.81
CA VAL A 304 6.73 13.00 7.20
C VAL A 304 5.29 13.08 6.69
N PHE A 305 5.06 12.75 5.42
CA PHE A 305 3.72 12.72 4.85
C PHE A 305 2.79 11.76 5.60
N SER A 306 3.23 10.53 5.86
CA SER A 306 2.46 9.52 6.58
C SER A 306 2.17 9.95 8.02
N ALA A 307 3.14 10.52 8.72
CA ALA A 307 2.96 11.04 10.07
C ALA A 307 1.97 12.22 10.12
N ALA A 308 2.06 13.15 9.17
CA ALA A 308 1.13 14.26 9.04
C ALA A 308 -0.30 13.75 8.77
N TYR A 309 -0.44 12.80 7.84
CA TYR A 309 -1.73 12.19 7.52
C TYR A 309 -2.38 11.53 8.75
N VAL A 310 -1.63 10.68 9.48
CA VAL A 310 -2.14 10.00 10.69
C VAL A 310 -2.58 11.01 11.77
N ARG A 311 -1.84 12.11 11.93
CA ARG A 311 -2.22 13.15 12.89
C ARG A 311 -3.52 13.87 12.48
N LEU A 312 -3.65 14.22 11.20
CA LEU A 312 -4.84 14.91 10.69
C LEU A 312 -6.08 13.99 10.72
N SER A 313 -5.91 12.70 10.39
CA SER A 313 -7.00 11.73 10.43
C SER A 313 -7.54 11.53 11.85
N ARG A 314 -6.67 11.47 12.87
CA ARG A 314 -7.10 11.37 14.27
C ARG A 314 -7.85 12.61 14.77
N ALA A 315 -7.40 13.81 14.36
CA ALA A 315 -8.05 15.05 14.75
C ALA A 315 -9.46 15.23 14.13
N SER A 316 -9.81 14.48 13.09
CA SER A 316 -11.14 14.50 12.48
C SER A 316 -12.10 13.44 13.06
N GLU A 317 -11.62 12.60 13.98
CA GLU A 317 -12.44 11.58 14.69
C GLU A 317 -12.85 12.02 16.11
N GLU A 318 -12.18 13.06 16.63
CA GLU A 318 -12.54 13.75 17.89
C GLU A 318 -13.52 14.92 17.62
#